data_b6dab29c2b8de125657b89cbdeee2aea
#
_entry.id   b6dab29c2b8de125657b89cbdeee2aea
#
_cell.length_a   1.000
_cell.length_b   1.000
_cell.length_c   1.000
_cell.angle_alpha   90.00
_cell.angle_beta   90.00
_cell.angle_gamma   90.00
#
_symmetry.space_group_name_H-M   'P 1'
#
loop_
_entity.id
_entity.type
_entity.pdbx_description
1 polymer ?
#
loop_
_entity_poly.entity_id
_entity_poly.type
_entity_poly.pdbx_seq_one_letter_code
_entity_poly.pdbx_strand_id
1 'polypeptide(L)'
;MENFIKKYVNISILILSIIFIGAVYKAQDFQLDASSDTLILENDQDLKNFREVSKEYLSKDFLLITVTSKTRIINQENINFIGNLSNTITKLDWVDSVQSILDAPVLKSGNQTLTDLATRQLTLKSDGLDFAEVEQEFIDSPIFSDLIISKDGKTSGIIINIKNNEAYSNIVEQRNDHKSILLPSDSDKEKLNILENEYNS
;
A
#
# COMPACT_ATOMS: atom_id res chain seq x y z
N MET A 1 19.27 53.30 3.75
CA MET A 1 19.57 51.97 3.19
C MET A 1 19.93 52.04 1.70
N GLU A 2 19.18 52.76 0.89
CA GLU A 2 19.38 52.87 -0.57
C GLU A 2 20.78 53.36 -0.99
N ASN A 3 21.32 54.38 -0.32
CA ASN A 3 22.65 54.91 -0.63
C ASN A 3 23.81 53.98 -0.22
N PHE A 4 23.60 53.08 0.75
CA PHE A 4 24.58 52.10 1.15
C PHE A 4 24.72 51.01 0.12
N ILE A 5 23.60 50.52 -0.40
CA ILE A 5 23.57 49.51 -1.44
C ILE A 5 24.20 50.02 -2.73
N LYS A 6 23.89 51.25 -3.14
CA LYS A 6 24.49 51.87 -4.35
C LYS A 6 26.01 52.02 -4.24
N LYS A 7 26.55 52.28 -3.06
CA LYS A 7 27.99 52.47 -2.84
C LYS A 7 28.76 51.16 -2.87
N TYR A 8 28.13 50.03 -2.48
CA TYR A 8 28.80 48.74 -2.33
C TYR A 8 28.16 47.63 -3.19
N VAL A 9 27.60 48.00 -4.34
CA VAL A 9 26.89 47.07 -5.25
C VAL A 9 27.70 45.80 -5.52
N ASN A 10 28.99 45.95 -5.87
CA ASN A 10 29.83 44.78 -6.20
C ASN A 10 30.05 43.85 -5.00
N ILE A 11 30.18 44.39 -3.81
CA ILE A 11 30.35 43.64 -2.56
C ILE A 11 29.02 42.94 -2.23
N SER A 12 27.91 43.60 -2.39
CA SER A 12 26.57 43.04 -2.17
C SER A 12 26.27 41.87 -3.12
N ILE A 13 26.65 42.02 -4.39
CA ILE A 13 26.50 40.95 -5.40
C ILE A 13 27.39 39.76 -5.04
N LEU A 14 28.62 39.98 -4.61
CA LEU A 14 29.54 38.92 -4.22
C LEU A 14 29.01 38.15 -2.99
N ILE A 15 28.52 38.82 -1.98
CA ILE A 15 27.90 38.20 -0.79
C ILE A 15 26.68 37.39 -1.21
N LEU A 16 25.80 37.93 -2.03
CA LEU A 16 24.60 37.24 -2.51
C LEU A 16 24.96 35.98 -3.31
N SER A 17 25.99 36.07 -4.14
CA SER A 17 26.49 34.92 -4.91
C SER A 17 27.03 33.81 -3.99
N ILE A 18 27.75 34.17 -2.94
CA ILE A 18 28.27 33.17 -1.97
C ILE A 18 27.09 32.49 -1.25
N ILE A 19 26.09 33.27 -0.81
CA ILE A 19 24.89 32.73 -0.16
C ILE A 19 24.13 31.80 -1.11
N PHE A 20 23.99 32.20 -2.37
CA PHE A 20 23.30 31.40 -3.40
C PHE A 20 24.03 30.09 -3.67
N ILE A 21 25.36 30.11 -3.81
CA ILE A 21 26.16 28.89 -4.00
C ILE A 21 26.02 27.96 -2.79
N GLY A 22 26.07 28.53 -1.57
CA GLY A 22 25.84 27.75 -0.34
C GLY A 22 24.44 27.13 -0.26
N ALA A 23 23.42 27.87 -0.67
CA ALA A 23 22.04 27.37 -0.72
C ALA A 23 21.87 26.25 -1.76
N VAL A 24 22.45 26.40 -2.96
CA VAL A 24 22.42 25.34 -4.01
C VAL A 24 23.16 24.09 -3.52
N TYR A 25 24.30 24.24 -2.86
CA TYR A 25 25.03 23.11 -2.28
C TYR A 25 24.18 22.36 -1.24
N LYS A 26 23.51 23.10 -0.35
CA LYS A 26 22.63 22.50 0.66
C LYS A 26 21.32 21.95 0.09
N ALA A 27 20.85 22.47 -1.04
CA ALA A 27 19.66 21.95 -1.70
C ALA A 27 19.83 20.54 -2.27
N GLN A 28 21.07 20.07 -2.46
CA GLN A 28 21.33 18.69 -2.89
C GLN A 28 20.99 17.66 -1.79
N ASP A 29 21.03 18.07 -0.53
CA ASP A 29 20.66 17.22 0.60
C ASP A 29 19.13 17.26 0.88
N PHE A 30 18.37 18.07 0.11
CA PHE A 30 16.94 18.22 0.32
C PHE A 30 16.20 17.00 -0.22
N GLN A 31 15.71 16.17 0.69
CA GLN A 31 14.81 15.05 0.38
C GLN A 31 13.38 15.45 0.75
N LEU A 32 12.49 15.41 -0.23
CA LEU A 32 11.07 15.57 0.00
C LEU A 32 10.47 14.20 0.34
N ASP A 33 10.17 13.97 1.59
CA ASP A 33 9.35 12.83 1.97
C ASP A 33 7.89 13.14 1.63
N ALA A 34 7.42 12.55 0.51
CA ALA A 34 6.05 12.69 0.04
C ALA A 34 5.16 11.53 0.52
N SER A 35 5.59 10.79 1.56
CA SER A 35 4.78 9.72 2.13
C SER A 35 3.50 10.31 2.76
N SER A 36 2.43 9.55 2.74
CA SER A 36 1.18 9.91 3.41
C SER A 36 1.37 10.17 4.91
N ASP A 37 2.36 9.53 5.52
CA ASP A 37 2.70 9.66 6.93
C ASP A 37 3.19 11.07 7.31
N THR A 38 3.86 11.78 6.39
CA THR A 38 4.34 13.15 6.66
C THR A 38 3.24 14.21 6.63
N LEU A 39 2.09 13.88 6.02
CA LEU A 39 0.92 14.75 5.98
C LEU A 39 0.05 14.63 7.23
N ILE A 40 0.30 13.65 8.07
CA ILE A 40 -0.47 13.38 9.28
C ILE A 40 0.20 14.09 10.46
N LEU A 41 -0.58 14.86 11.22
CA LEU A 41 -0.12 15.51 12.44
C LEU A 41 0.15 14.45 13.52
N GLU A 42 1.41 14.17 13.83
CA GLU A 42 1.85 13.15 14.80
C GLU A 42 1.22 13.30 16.21
N ASN A 43 0.76 14.51 16.55
CA ASN A 43 0.10 14.78 17.83
C ASN A 43 -1.42 14.66 17.78
N ASP A 44 -2.00 14.22 16.65
CA ASP A 44 -3.42 14.03 16.52
C ASP A 44 -3.88 12.85 17.39
N GLN A 45 -4.91 13.06 18.21
CA GLN A 45 -5.48 12.04 19.07
C GLN A 45 -6.14 10.92 18.26
N ASP A 46 -6.75 11.26 17.13
CA ASP A 46 -7.39 10.28 16.25
C ASP A 46 -6.35 9.36 15.60
N LEU A 47 -5.17 9.88 15.26
CA LEU A 47 -4.05 9.08 14.77
C LEU A 47 -3.55 8.09 15.85
N LYS A 48 -3.44 8.53 17.10
CA LYS A 48 -3.04 7.65 18.21
C LYS A 48 -4.06 6.53 18.41
N ASN A 49 -5.34 6.86 18.45
CA ASN A 49 -6.43 5.89 18.57
C ASN A 49 -6.43 4.91 17.39
N PHE A 50 -6.22 5.41 16.14
CA PHE A 50 -6.10 4.57 14.97
C PHE A 50 -4.93 3.59 15.06
N ARG A 51 -3.76 4.04 15.52
CA ARG A 51 -2.57 3.18 15.69
C ARG A 51 -2.80 2.11 16.76
N GLU A 52 -3.47 2.44 17.88
CA GLU A 52 -3.82 1.45 18.91
C GLU A 52 -4.75 0.37 18.36
N VAL A 53 -5.82 0.79 17.67
CA VAL A 53 -6.77 -0.14 17.04
C VAL A 53 -6.08 -0.98 15.97
N SER A 54 -5.24 -0.39 15.14
CA SER A 54 -4.50 -1.10 14.09
C SER A 54 -3.53 -2.15 14.66
N LYS A 55 -2.92 -1.89 15.82
CA LYS A 55 -2.08 -2.87 16.53
C LYS A 55 -2.90 -4.08 17.01
N GLU A 56 -4.10 -3.84 17.55
CA GLU A 56 -4.98 -4.90 18.04
C GLU A 56 -5.52 -5.80 16.93
N TYR A 57 -5.87 -5.20 15.78
CA TYR A 57 -6.45 -5.93 14.64
C TYR A 57 -5.40 -6.48 13.67
N LEU A 58 -4.09 -6.31 13.94
CA LEU A 58 -3.00 -6.81 13.09
C LEU A 58 -3.26 -6.56 11.59
N SER A 59 -3.56 -5.31 11.22
CA SER A 59 -3.75 -4.97 9.81
C SER A 59 -2.44 -5.24 9.07
N LYS A 60 -2.45 -6.29 8.23
CA LYS A 60 -1.30 -6.62 7.39
C LYS A 60 -1.27 -5.67 6.20
N ASP A 61 -0.08 -5.23 5.85
CA ASP A 61 0.12 -4.51 4.60
C ASP A 61 -0.21 -5.42 3.42
N PHE A 62 -0.86 -4.86 2.43
CA PHE A 62 -1.19 -5.59 1.21
C PHE A 62 -0.96 -4.74 -0.04
N LEU A 63 -0.70 -5.42 -1.14
CA LEU A 63 -0.68 -4.82 -2.47
C LEU A 63 -1.91 -5.30 -3.25
N LEU A 64 -2.49 -4.42 -4.04
CA LEU A 64 -3.59 -4.74 -4.94
C LEU A 64 -3.12 -4.62 -6.38
N ILE A 65 -3.19 -5.72 -7.12
CA ILE A 65 -3.00 -5.74 -8.57
C ILE A 65 -4.36 -5.90 -9.24
N THR A 66 -4.65 -5.07 -10.22
CA THR A 66 -5.86 -5.19 -11.04
C THR A 66 -5.54 -5.80 -12.38
N VAL A 67 -6.38 -6.75 -12.81
CA VAL A 67 -6.32 -7.37 -14.14
C VAL A 67 -7.55 -6.94 -14.91
N THR A 68 -7.35 -6.27 -16.05
CA THR A 68 -8.43 -5.81 -16.91
C THR A 68 -8.37 -6.52 -18.26
N SER A 69 -9.48 -7.11 -18.68
CA SER A 69 -9.65 -7.79 -19.97
C SER A 69 -10.40 -6.91 -20.98
N LYS A 70 -10.12 -7.09 -22.26
CA LYS A 70 -10.91 -6.49 -23.34
C LYS A 70 -12.31 -7.09 -23.46
N THR A 71 -12.45 -8.35 -23.04
CA THR A 71 -13.69 -9.10 -22.97
C THR A 71 -14.08 -9.28 -21.49
N ARG A 72 -14.94 -10.24 -21.19
CA ARG A 72 -15.25 -10.60 -19.81
C ARG A 72 -14.07 -11.22 -19.13
N ILE A 73 -13.89 -10.93 -17.83
CA ILE A 73 -12.74 -11.44 -17.06
C ILE A 73 -12.85 -12.94 -16.76
N ILE A 74 -14.09 -13.44 -16.57
CA ILE A 74 -14.32 -14.86 -16.28
C ILE A 74 -14.39 -15.63 -17.61
N ASN A 75 -13.25 -16.10 -18.05
CA ASN A 75 -13.07 -17.03 -19.15
C ASN A 75 -11.82 -17.88 -18.91
N GLN A 76 -11.68 -19.02 -19.61
CA GLN A 76 -10.61 -19.98 -19.37
C GLN A 76 -9.21 -19.36 -19.51
N GLU A 77 -9.01 -18.48 -20.49
CA GLU A 77 -7.71 -17.84 -20.73
C GLU A 77 -7.31 -16.93 -19.56
N ASN A 78 -8.20 -16.05 -19.11
CA ASN A 78 -7.94 -15.15 -18.00
C ASN A 78 -7.83 -15.89 -16.66
N ILE A 79 -8.64 -16.93 -16.44
CA ILE A 79 -8.51 -17.82 -15.26
C ILE A 79 -7.11 -18.44 -15.19
N ASN A 80 -6.63 -18.97 -16.30
CA ASN A 80 -5.30 -19.53 -16.38
C ASN A 80 -4.22 -18.47 -16.17
N PHE A 81 -4.38 -17.28 -16.75
CA PHE A 81 -3.46 -16.16 -16.58
C PHE A 81 -3.38 -15.71 -15.12
N ILE A 82 -4.53 -15.45 -14.48
CA ILE A 82 -4.62 -15.06 -13.07
C ILE A 82 -4.00 -16.16 -12.18
N GLY A 83 -4.30 -17.42 -12.45
CA GLY A 83 -3.74 -18.55 -11.71
C GLY A 83 -2.21 -18.63 -11.80
N ASN A 84 -1.66 -18.50 -13.01
CA ASN A 84 -0.21 -18.51 -13.22
C ASN A 84 0.47 -17.29 -12.56
N LEU A 85 -0.14 -16.11 -12.66
CA LEU A 85 0.35 -14.90 -12.03
C LEU A 85 0.35 -15.05 -10.50
N SER A 86 -0.77 -15.48 -9.91
CA SER A 86 -0.90 -15.71 -8.47
C SER A 86 0.13 -16.74 -7.97
N ASN A 87 0.32 -17.85 -8.70
CA ASN A 87 1.31 -18.86 -8.36
C ASN A 87 2.76 -18.35 -8.46
N THR A 88 3.02 -17.43 -9.38
CA THR A 88 4.36 -16.83 -9.51
C THR A 88 4.63 -15.87 -8.37
N ILE A 89 3.66 -15.04 -8.02
CA ILE A 89 3.76 -14.07 -6.91
C ILE A 89 3.91 -14.79 -5.57
N THR A 90 3.16 -15.88 -5.34
CA THR A 90 3.24 -16.65 -4.08
C THR A 90 4.65 -17.23 -3.81
N LYS A 91 5.50 -17.36 -4.83
CA LYS A 91 6.88 -17.84 -4.67
C LYS A 91 7.87 -16.77 -4.19
N LEU A 92 7.46 -15.52 -4.12
CA LEU A 92 8.30 -14.44 -3.65
C LEU A 92 8.44 -14.51 -2.12
N ASP A 93 9.65 -14.36 -1.61
CA ASP A 93 9.98 -14.57 -0.20
C ASP A 93 9.24 -13.63 0.75
N TRP A 94 8.90 -12.44 0.29
CA TRP A 94 8.20 -11.40 1.06
C TRP A 94 6.66 -11.54 1.04
N VAL A 95 6.11 -12.46 0.23
CA VAL A 95 4.67 -12.70 0.13
C VAL A 95 4.23 -13.70 1.20
N ASP A 96 3.19 -13.35 1.96
CA ASP A 96 2.52 -14.23 2.92
C ASP A 96 1.44 -15.07 2.23
N SER A 97 0.54 -14.41 1.50
CA SER A 97 -0.53 -15.08 0.77
C SER A 97 -1.00 -14.23 -0.42
N VAL A 98 -1.59 -14.89 -1.41
CA VAL A 98 -2.19 -14.25 -2.58
C VAL A 98 -3.65 -14.71 -2.67
N GLN A 99 -4.56 -13.75 -2.81
CA GLN A 99 -5.99 -13.99 -2.97
C GLN A 99 -6.47 -13.34 -4.27
N SER A 100 -7.29 -14.04 -5.03
CA SER A 100 -7.83 -13.57 -6.30
C SER A 100 -9.30 -13.99 -6.46
N ILE A 101 -9.92 -13.60 -7.56
CA ILE A 101 -11.26 -14.06 -7.93
C ILE A 101 -11.35 -15.61 -8.00
N LEU A 102 -10.21 -16.29 -8.22
CA LEU A 102 -10.16 -17.76 -8.27
C LEU A 102 -10.38 -18.43 -6.92
N ASP A 103 -10.27 -17.69 -5.83
CA ASP A 103 -10.44 -18.14 -4.46
C ASP A 103 -11.82 -17.79 -3.90
N ALA A 104 -12.59 -16.98 -4.67
CA ALA A 104 -13.94 -16.59 -4.29
C ALA A 104 -14.90 -17.78 -4.36
N PRO A 105 -15.74 -17.99 -3.32
CA PRO A 105 -16.69 -19.06 -3.30
C PRO A 105 -17.83 -18.83 -4.30
N VAL A 106 -18.17 -19.86 -5.06
CA VAL A 106 -19.38 -19.93 -5.88
C VAL A 106 -20.49 -20.48 -5.01
N LEU A 107 -21.55 -19.71 -4.79
CA LEU A 107 -22.60 -20.06 -3.82
C LEU A 107 -23.91 -20.54 -4.47
N LYS A 108 -24.24 -20.01 -5.65
CA LYS A 108 -25.52 -20.28 -6.34
C LYS A 108 -25.33 -21.13 -7.58
N SER A 109 -24.30 -20.82 -8.37
CA SER A 109 -24.02 -21.54 -9.60
C SER A 109 -23.42 -22.90 -9.29
N GLY A 110 -23.80 -23.94 -10.06
CA GLY A 110 -23.25 -25.30 -9.88
C GLY A 110 -24.17 -26.27 -9.14
N ASN A 111 -25.47 -25.96 -8.97
CA ASN A 111 -26.49 -26.89 -8.39
C ASN A 111 -26.12 -27.50 -7.04
N GLN A 112 -25.48 -26.74 -6.15
CA GLN A 112 -25.05 -27.21 -4.84
C GLN A 112 -26.21 -27.31 -3.85
N THR A 113 -26.21 -28.37 -3.07
CA THR A 113 -27.06 -28.48 -1.88
C THR A 113 -26.42 -27.73 -0.69
N LEU A 114 -27.21 -27.39 0.34
CA LEU A 114 -26.68 -26.79 1.58
C LEU A 114 -25.61 -27.65 2.24
N THR A 115 -25.70 -28.97 2.08
CA THR A 115 -24.72 -29.92 2.59
C THR A 115 -23.40 -29.83 1.80
N ASP A 116 -23.50 -29.66 0.47
CA ASP A 116 -22.32 -29.50 -0.39
C ASP A 116 -21.57 -28.20 -0.06
N LEU A 117 -22.30 -27.10 0.17
CA LEU A 117 -21.71 -25.82 0.59
C LEU A 117 -20.96 -25.91 1.93
N ALA A 118 -21.44 -26.75 2.84
CA ALA A 118 -20.79 -26.95 4.14
C ALA A 118 -19.54 -27.85 4.06
N THR A 119 -19.48 -28.75 3.07
CA THR A 119 -18.41 -29.77 2.98
C THR A 119 -17.41 -29.50 1.86
N ARG A 120 -17.81 -28.86 0.76
CA ARG A 120 -16.99 -28.58 -0.40
C ARG A 120 -17.32 -27.23 -1.00
N GLN A 121 -16.46 -26.25 -0.77
CA GLN A 121 -16.60 -24.94 -1.37
C GLN A 121 -16.14 -24.97 -2.84
N LEU A 122 -17.06 -24.73 -3.79
CA LEU A 122 -16.70 -24.55 -5.19
C LEU A 122 -16.10 -23.17 -5.41
N THR A 123 -15.11 -23.12 -6.28
CA THR A 123 -14.43 -21.89 -6.72
C THR A 123 -14.23 -21.96 -8.23
N LEU A 124 -13.81 -20.86 -8.87
CA LEU A 124 -13.49 -20.86 -10.31
C LEU A 124 -12.40 -21.88 -10.73
N LYS A 125 -11.74 -22.52 -9.77
CA LYS A 125 -10.77 -23.63 -10.00
C LYS A 125 -11.47 -24.98 -10.13
N SER A 126 -12.77 -25.08 -9.83
CA SER A 126 -13.53 -26.32 -9.86
C SER A 126 -13.99 -26.64 -11.28
N ASP A 127 -14.03 -27.92 -11.62
CA ASP A 127 -14.51 -28.39 -12.92
C ASP A 127 -16.04 -28.32 -13.03
N GLY A 128 -16.55 -28.17 -14.26
CA GLY A 128 -17.96 -28.29 -14.58
C GLY A 128 -18.82 -27.05 -14.27
N LEU A 129 -18.19 -25.89 -14.06
CA LEU A 129 -18.89 -24.64 -13.85
C LEU A 129 -19.27 -23.96 -15.18
N ASP A 130 -20.48 -23.41 -15.25
CA ASP A 130 -20.83 -22.46 -16.29
C ASP A 130 -20.28 -21.08 -15.93
N PHE A 131 -19.30 -20.60 -16.66
CA PHE A 131 -18.65 -19.33 -16.40
C PHE A 131 -19.60 -18.11 -16.55
N ALA A 132 -20.61 -18.22 -17.40
CA ALA A 132 -21.58 -17.13 -17.57
C ALA A 132 -22.50 -17.00 -16.33
N GLU A 133 -22.93 -18.15 -15.77
CA GLU A 133 -23.71 -18.17 -14.54
C GLU A 133 -22.89 -17.67 -13.34
N VAL A 134 -21.64 -18.12 -13.20
CA VAL A 134 -20.77 -17.67 -12.11
C VAL A 134 -20.46 -16.18 -12.22
N GLU A 135 -20.21 -15.68 -13.43
CA GLU A 135 -19.98 -14.26 -13.64
C GLU A 135 -21.18 -13.41 -13.23
N GLN A 136 -22.38 -13.83 -13.64
CA GLN A 136 -23.62 -13.14 -13.27
C GLN A 136 -23.82 -13.19 -11.74
N GLU A 137 -23.56 -14.33 -11.12
CA GLU A 137 -23.59 -14.46 -9.65
C GLU A 137 -22.67 -13.45 -8.97
N PHE A 138 -21.44 -13.30 -9.46
CA PHE A 138 -20.46 -12.40 -8.85
C PHE A 138 -20.79 -10.94 -9.07
N ILE A 139 -21.29 -10.57 -10.26
CA ILE A 139 -21.73 -9.20 -10.58
C ILE A 139 -22.96 -8.80 -9.76
N ASP A 140 -23.90 -9.69 -9.56
CA ASP A 140 -25.14 -9.44 -8.82
C ASP A 140 -24.95 -9.55 -7.30
N SER A 141 -23.80 -10.06 -6.86
CA SER A 141 -23.53 -10.25 -5.43
C SER A 141 -23.19 -8.92 -4.74
N PRO A 142 -23.85 -8.56 -3.64
CA PRO A 142 -23.48 -7.38 -2.87
C PRO A 142 -22.12 -7.50 -2.16
N ILE A 143 -21.56 -8.73 -2.11
CA ILE A 143 -20.25 -9.00 -1.47
C ILE A 143 -19.13 -8.95 -2.50
N PHE A 144 -19.36 -9.38 -3.75
CA PHE A 144 -18.29 -9.54 -4.74
C PHE A 144 -18.28 -8.40 -5.77
N SER A 145 -19.43 -7.80 -6.07
CA SER A 145 -19.55 -6.68 -7.01
C SER A 145 -18.77 -5.46 -6.48
N ASP A 146 -17.96 -4.86 -7.33
CA ASP A 146 -17.06 -3.73 -7.03
C ASP A 146 -15.93 -4.01 -6.00
N LEU A 147 -15.87 -5.22 -5.43
CA LEU A 147 -14.77 -5.63 -4.53
C LEU A 147 -13.83 -6.63 -5.22
N ILE A 148 -14.36 -7.65 -5.85
CA ILE A 148 -13.59 -8.72 -6.50
C ILE A 148 -13.71 -8.64 -8.02
N ILE A 149 -14.87 -8.25 -8.53
CA ILE A 149 -15.17 -8.07 -9.95
C ILE A 149 -15.87 -6.74 -10.17
N SER A 150 -15.51 -6.03 -11.24
CA SER A 150 -16.21 -4.81 -11.64
C SER A 150 -17.61 -5.10 -12.19
N LYS A 151 -18.51 -4.12 -12.10
CA LYS A 151 -19.91 -4.25 -12.62
C LYS A 151 -19.99 -4.59 -14.09
N ASP A 152 -19.00 -4.19 -14.88
CA ASP A 152 -18.94 -4.51 -16.31
C ASP A 152 -18.33 -5.89 -16.59
N GLY A 153 -17.94 -6.62 -15.56
CA GLY A 153 -17.36 -7.95 -15.64
C GLY A 153 -15.99 -8.02 -16.32
N LYS A 154 -15.25 -6.89 -16.42
CA LYS A 154 -13.98 -6.85 -17.17
C LYS A 154 -12.74 -6.74 -16.31
N THR A 155 -12.88 -6.32 -15.07
CA THR A 155 -11.75 -6.11 -14.18
C THR A 155 -11.89 -6.92 -12.91
N SER A 156 -10.79 -7.51 -12.45
CA SER A 156 -10.72 -8.22 -11.17
C SER A 156 -9.44 -7.84 -10.43
N GLY A 157 -9.47 -7.98 -9.09
CA GLY A 157 -8.36 -7.71 -8.20
C GLY A 157 -7.60 -8.98 -7.78
N ILE A 158 -6.30 -8.83 -7.55
CA ILE A 158 -5.45 -9.81 -6.87
C ILE A 158 -4.87 -9.11 -5.64
N ILE A 159 -5.19 -9.61 -4.46
CA ILE A 159 -4.69 -9.10 -3.18
C ILE A 159 -3.45 -9.92 -2.80
N ILE A 160 -2.35 -9.24 -2.54
CA ILE A 160 -1.09 -9.82 -2.13
C ILE A 160 -0.81 -9.36 -0.71
N ASN A 161 -0.94 -10.25 0.26
CA ASN A 161 -0.60 -9.97 1.64
C ASN A 161 0.91 -10.10 1.84
N ILE A 162 1.51 -9.10 2.46
CA ILE A 162 2.94 -9.04 2.73
C ILE A 162 3.23 -9.68 4.08
N LYS A 163 4.34 -10.42 4.17
CA LYS A 163 4.80 -10.95 5.45
C LYS A 163 5.14 -9.81 6.39
N ASN A 164 4.69 -9.92 7.63
CA ASN A 164 5.10 -8.96 8.65
C ASN A 164 6.61 -9.07 8.90
N ASN A 165 7.30 -7.94 8.81
CA ASN A 165 8.69 -7.82 9.20
C ASN A 165 8.75 -7.17 10.59
N GLU A 166 8.88 -8.00 11.63
CA GLU A 166 8.93 -7.52 13.03
C GLU A 166 10.05 -6.50 13.26
N ALA A 167 11.21 -6.69 12.63
CA ALA A 167 12.32 -5.75 12.76
C ALA A 167 11.94 -4.38 12.20
N TYR A 168 11.35 -4.34 11.00
CA TYR A 168 10.85 -3.11 10.38
C TYR A 168 9.74 -2.46 11.21
N SER A 169 8.77 -3.24 11.68
CA SER A 169 7.68 -2.74 12.51
C SER A 169 8.20 -2.09 13.81
N ASN A 170 9.21 -2.68 14.44
CA ASN A 170 9.85 -2.12 15.63
C ASN A 170 10.58 -0.80 15.34
N ILE A 171 11.28 -0.70 14.20
CA ILE A 171 11.95 0.54 13.78
C ILE A 171 10.92 1.65 13.54
N VAL A 172 9.82 1.34 12.83
CA VAL A 172 8.72 2.27 12.57
C VAL A 172 8.09 2.76 13.87
N GLU A 173 7.82 1.85 14.82
CA GLU A 173 7.25 2.20 16.10
C GLU A 173 8.17 3.13 16.90
N GLN A 174 9.45 2.79 17.03
CA GLN A 174 10.42 3.63 17.72
C GLN A 174 10.57 5.01 17.07
N ARG A 175 10.63 5.06 15.73
CA ARG A 175 10.67 6.32 14.97
C ARG A 175 9.45 7.19 15.26
N ASN A 176 8.26 6.60 15.24
CA ASN A 176 7.01 7.33 15.48
C ASN A 176 6.92 7.84 16.93
N ASP A 177 7.37 7.06 17.90
CA ASP A 177 7.44 7.49 19.30
C ASP A 177 8.37 8.70 19.47
N HIS A 178 9.55 8.68 18.82
CA HIS A 178 10.45 9.83 18.87
C HIS A 178 9.93 11.05 18.12
N LYS A 179 9.22 10.88 17.00
CA LYS A 179 8.57 11.98 16.27
C LYS A 179 7.44 12.64 17.08
N SER A 180 6.78 11.89 17.96
CA SER A 180 5.69 12.42 18.80
C SER A 180 6.15 13.31 19.95
N ILE A 181 7.46 13.42 20.20
CA ILE A 181 8.01 14.27 21.27
C ILE A 181 7.92 15.74 20.88
N LEU A 182 7.09 16.51 21.59
CA LEU A 182 6.83 17.93 21.31
C LEU A 182 8.05 18.85 21.42
N LEU A 183 9.00 18.51 22.30
CA LEU A 183 10.25 19.25 22.54
C LEU A 183 11.42 18.26 22.58
N PRO A 184 11.91 17.80 21.42
CA PRO A 184 12.97 16.81 21.38
C PRO A 184 14.30 17.39 21.87
N SER A 185 14.97 16.64 22.73
CA SER A 185 16.35 16.95 23.14
C SER A 185 17.32 16.64 21.96
N ASP A 186 18.58 17.10 22.07
CA ASP A 186 19.56 16.79 21.04
C ASP A 186 19.83 15.28 20.93
N SER A 187 19.71 14.54 22.04
CA SER A 187 19.79 13.06 22.06
C SER A 187 18.59 12.43 21.30
N ASP A 188 17.40 13.01 21.39
CA ASP A 188 16.21 12.49 20.66
C ASP A 188 16.33 12.72 19.16
N LYS A 189 16.91 13.86 18.75
CA LYS A 189 17.18 14.17 17.34
C LYS A 189 18.23 13.21 16.75
N GLU A 190 19.29 12.88 17.50
CA GLU A 190 20.31 11.93 17.08
C GLU A 190 19.74 10.53 16.90
N LYS A 191 18.92 10.05 17.85
CA LYS A 191 18.20 8.77 17.74
C LYS A 191 17.26 8.75 16.55
N LEU A 192 16.50 9.84 16.33
CA LEU A 192 15.59 9.94 15.19
C LEU A 192 16.37 9.82 13.86
N ASN A 193 17.51 10.48 13.71
CA ASN A 193 18.33 10.36 12.51
C ASN A 193 18.82 8.93 12.28
N ILE A 194 19.19 8.19 13.34
CA ILE A 194 19.61 6.79 13.23
C ILE A 194 18.42 5.93 12.74
N LEU A 195 17.25 6.08 13.36
CA LEU A 195 16.04 5.34 13.01
C LEU A 195 15.56 5.66 11.59
N GLU A 196 15.68 6.91 11.14
CA GLU A 196 15.35 7.28 9.76
C GLU A 196 16.32 6.67 8.74
N ASN A 197 17.59 6.55 9.06
CA ASN A 197 18.55 5.88 8.21
C ASN A 197 18.29 4.36 8.13
N GLU A 198 17.94 3.72 9.25
CA GLU A 198 17.56 2.30 9.30
C GLU A 198 16.25 2.04 8.57
N TYR A 199 15.29 2.97 8.64
CA TYR A 199 14.01 2.88 7.92
C TYR A 199 14.18 2.93 6.40
N ASN A 200 15.15 3.72 5.91
CA ASN A 200 15.41 3.93 4.49
C ASN A 200 16.41 2.92 3.88
N SER A 201 16.99 2.01 4.67
CA SER A 201 17.94 0.99 4.22
C SER A 201 17.23 -0.31 3.79
#